data_af8b6a3fadc7e8ac7ad3b9650cfa5128
#
_entry.id   af8b6a3fadc7e8ac7ad3b9650cfa5128
#
_cell.length_a   1.000
_cell.length_b   1.000
_cell.length_c   1.000
_cell.angle_alpha   90.00
_cell.angle_beta   90.00
_cell.angle_gamma   90.00
#
_symmetry.space_group_name_H-M   'P 1'
#
loop_
_entity.id
_entity.type
_entity.pdbx_description
1 polymer ?
#
loop_
_entity_poly.entity_id
_entity_poly.type
_entity_poly.pdbx_seq_one_letter_code
_entity_poly.pdbx_strand_id
1 'polypeptide(L)'
;SPFQMKPPGTWALTWAWALVGALLLPAQAHAEGAPLEITQLRAERTDDGVYLSAQMRLELPPSVEDALSKGLALFFVAEADVLQERWYWSDRSMASRRRYLRLAYQPLTRRWRLNQSSEPLTNTGLGVSISQHFDSLSEALQAVQRLSQWKIADSNVLDTESKHTVDFRFRLD
;
A
#
# COMPACT_ATOMS: atom_id res chain seq x y z
N SER A 1 41.45 68.82 -41.90
CA SER A 1 40.71 67.55 -41.84
C SER A 1 41.18 66.72 -40.64
N PRO A 2 40.38 66.48 -39.65
CA PRO A 2 40.76 65.57 -38.57
C PRO A 2 40.26 64.17 -38.93
N PHE A 3 41.16 63.19 -38.91
CA PHE A 3 40.89 61.77 -38.93
C PHE A 3 40.20 61.34 -37.67
N GLN A 4 38.98 60.79 -37.79
CA GLN A 4 38.35 60.08 -36.71
C GLN A 4 38.72 58.62 -36.75
N MET A 5 39.41 58.13 -35.75
CA MET A 5 39.64 56.72 -35.47
C MET A 5 38.44 56.10 -34.76
N LYS A 6 37.89 55.13 -35.41
CA LYS A 6 36.78 54.30 -34.91
C LYS A 6 37.34 53.26 -33.94
N PRO A 7 36.82 53.08 -32.74
CA PRO A 7 37.28 52.04 -31.82
C PRO A 7 36.84 50.63 -32.27
N PRO A 8 37.64 49.60 -32.04
CA PRO A 8 37.27 48.23 -32.40
C PRO A 8 36.15 47.71 -31.52
N GLY A 9 35.21 47.04 -32.15
CA GLY A 9 34.00 46.50 -31.55
C GLY A 9 34.28 45.39 -30.55
N THR A 10 33.66 45.52 -29.42
CA THR A 10 33.59 44.52 -28.34
C THR A 10 32.58 43.44 -28.68
N TRP A 11 33.01 42.39 -29.40
CA TRP A 11 32.16 41.24 -29.68
C TRP A 11 32.63 39.95 -29.03
N ALA A 12 33.50 40.00 -28.08
CA ALA A 12 34.15 38.81 -27.55
C ALA A 12 33.66 38.40 -26.13
N LEU A 13 32.52 38.91 -25.64
CA LEU A 13 32.09 38.63 -24.26
C LEU A 13 30.65 38.13 -24.07
N THR A 14 29.98 37.65 -25.13
CA THR A 14 28.58 37.21 -25.01
C THR A 14 28.37 35.70 -25.17
N TRP A 15 29.42 34.88 -25.24
CA TRP A 15 29.29 33.43 -25.43
C TRP A 15 29.68 32.54 -24.23
N ALA A 16 29.91 33.12 -23.06
CA ALA A 16 30.38 32.36 -21.87
C ALA A 16 29.30 32.03 -20.85
N TRP A 17 28.02 32.35 -21.07
CA TRP A 17 26.96 32.14 -20.08
C TRP A 17 25.91 31.07 -20.47
N ALA A 18 26.11 30.36 -21.54
CA ALA A 18 25.13 29.37 -22.04
C ALA A 18 25.42 27.89 -21.67
N LEU A 19 26.39 27.60 -20.80
CA LEU A 19 26.82 26.22 -20.51
C LEU A 19 26.77 25.80 -19.03
N VAL A 20 26.11 26.53 -18.15
CA VAL A 20 25.99 26.16 -16.72
C VAL A 20 24.53 25.80 -16.32
N GLY A 21 23.60 25.81 -17.27
CA GLY A 21 22.17 25.57 -16.98
C GLY A 21 21.66 24.12 -17.10
N ALA A 22 22.51 23.12 -17.33
CA ALA A 22 22.04 21.80 -17.74
C ALA A 22 22.43 20.64 -16.81
N LEU A 23 22.51 20.82 -15.48
CA LEU A 23 22.87 19.71 -14.58
C LEU A 23 22.21 19.78 -13.19
N LEU A 24 20.95 20.21 -13.15
CA LEU A 24 20.09 19.98 -11.99
C LEU A 24 18.80 19.28 -12.44
N LEU A 25 18.96 18.07 -12.96
CA LEU A 25 17.86 17.12 -12.93
C LEU A 25 17.70 16.72 -11.47
N PRO A 26 16.55 16.97 -10.82
CA PRO A 26 16.28 16.36 -9.55
C PRO A 26 16.26 14.86 -9.80
N ALA A 27 17.18 14.14 -9.21
CA ALA A 27 17.06 12.70 -9.05
C ALA A 27 15.76 12.49 -8.26
N GLN A 28 14.70 12.14 -8.96
CA GLN A 28 13.51 11.61 -8.33
C GLN A 28 13.95 10.32 -7.67
N ALA A 29 14.25 10.39 -6.39
CA ALA A 29 14.33 9.23 -5.54
C ALA A 29 12.93 8.62 -5.58
N HIS A 30 12.73 7.62 -6.44
CA HIS A 30 11.62 6.72 -6.33
C HIS A 30 11.82 6.04 -4.96
N ALA A 31 11.01 6.39 -3.99
CA ALA A 31 10.82 5.57 -2.84
C ALA A 31 10.30 4.23 -3.38
N GLU A 32 11.17 3.23 -3.50
CA GLU A 32 10.82 1.86 -3.79
C GLU A 32 10.07 1.31 -2.56
N GLY A 33 8.78 1.73 -2.43
CA GLY A 33 7.82 0.96 -1.67
C GLY A 33 7.64 -0.36 -2.41
N ALA A 34 7.59 -1.48 -1.67
CA ALA A 34 7.31 -2.78 -2.27
C ALA A 34 6.07 -2.64 -3.17
N PRO A 35 6.14 -2.96 -4.47
CA PRO A 35 5.00 -2.83 -5.35
C PRO A 35 3.90 -3.75 -4.85
N LEU A 36 2.82 -3.15 -4.42
CA LEU A 36 1.61 -3.82 -4.00
C LEU A 36 0.51 -3.51 -5.02
N GLU A 37 -0.03 -4.54 -5.61
CA GLU A 37 -1.09 -4.45 -6.61
C GLU A 37 -2.29 -5.29 -6.19
N ILE A 38 -3.48 -4.73 -6.25
CA ILE A 38 -4.73 -5.47 -6.09
C ILE A 38 -5.10 -6.03 -7.46
N THR A 39 -4.99 -7.34 -7.64
CA THR A 39 -5.23 -8.01 -8.92
C THR A 39 -6.68 -8.44 -9.10
N GLN A 40 -7.38 -8.74 -8.01
CA GLN A 40 -8.79 -9.10 -8.03
C GLN A 40 -9.47 -8.52 -6.78
N LEU A 41 -10.68 -8.04 -6.97
CA LEU A 41 -11.53 -7.53 -5.89
C LEU A 41 -12.99 -7.92 -6.20
N ARG A 42 -13.62 -8.61 -5.25
CA ARG A 42 -15.02 -9.04 -5.36
C ARG A 42 -15.74 -8.79 -4.05
N ALA A 43 -16.88 -8.12 -4.12
CA ALA A 43 -17.79 -7.95 -3.01
C ALA A 43 -19.10 -8.67 -3.32
N GLU A 44 -19.59 -9.46 -2.37
CA GLU A 44 -20.85 -10.18 -2.46
C GLU A 44 -21.79 -9.76 -1.35
N ARG A 45 -23.00 -9.44 -1.70
CA ARG A 45 -24.08 -9.21 -0.75
C ARG A 45 -24.85 -10.49 -0.55
N THR A 46 -25.00 -10.88 0.70
CA THR A 46 -25.81 -12.03 1.14
C THR A 46 -26.88 -11.56 2.12
N ASP A 47 -27.80 -12.44 2.52
CA ASP A 47 -28.80 -12.15 3.55
C ASP A 47 -28.18 -11.79 4.90
N ASP A 48 -26.96 -12.20 5.12
CA ASP A 48 -26.17 -12.06 6.35
C ASP A 48 -25.31 -10.78 6.39
N GLY A 49 -24.97 -10.22 5.24
CA GLY A 49 -24.15 -9.03 5.11
C GLY A 49 -23.37 -8.93 3.80
N VAL A 50 -22.29 -8.20 3.84
CA VAL A 50 -21.36 -8.05 2.70
C VAL A 50 -20.05 -8.75 3.00
N TYR A 51 -19.62 -9.58 2.06
CA TYR A 51 -18.36 -10.33 2.10
C TYR A 51 -17.41 -9.86 1.01
N LEU A 52 -16.17 -9.60 1.38
CA LEU A 52 -15.12 -9.17 0.48
C LEU A 52 -14.11 -10.27 0.26
N SER A 53 -13.76 -10.50 -1.00
CA SER A 53 -12.65 -11.34 -1.41
C SER A 53 -11.71 -10.55 -2.30
N ALA A 54 -10.41 -10.63 -2.04
CA ALA A 54 -9.39 -9.92 -2.78
C ALA A 54 -8.17 -10.80 -3.01
N GLN A 55 -7.51 -10.58 -4.13
CA GLN A 55 -6.17 -11.08 -4.38
C GLN A 55 -5.23 -9.90 -4.62
N MET A 56 -4.08 -9.94 -3.98
CA MET A 56 -3.04 -8.96 -4.12
C MET A 56 -1.78 -9.62 -4.65
N ARG A 57 -0.96 -8.84 -5.32
CA ARG A 57 0.42 -9.19 -5.66
C ARG A 57 1.34 -8.31 -4.84
N LEU A 58 2.23 -8.94 -4.11
CA LEU A 58 3.24 -8.28 -3.29
C LEU A 58 4.60 -8.81 -3.69
N GLU A 59 5.48 -7.92 -4.12
CA GLU A 59 6.88 -8.23 -4.39
C GLU A 59 7.73 -7.58 -3.30
N LEU A 60 8.44 -8.40 -2.55
CA LEU A 60 9.34 -7.92 -1.51
C LEU A 60 10.72 -7.65 -2.11
N PRO A 61 11.32 -6.47 -1.85
CA PRO A 61 12.72 -6.24 -2.15
C PRO A 61 13.61 -7.23 -1.41
N PRO A 62 14.77 -7.64 -1.98
CA PRO A 62 15.69 -8.57 -1.33
C PRO A 62 16.14 -8.13 0.07
N SER A 63 16.25 -6.83 0.30
CA SER A 63 16.58 -6.26 1.62
C SER A 63 15.50 -6.54 2.67
N VAL A 64 14.23 -6.55 2.28
CA VAL A 64 13.10 -6.86 3.16
C VAL A 64 13.05 -8.35 3.47
N GLU A 65 13.27 -9.21 2.48
CA GLU A 65 13.36 -10.66 2.69
C GLU A 65 14.50 -11.03 3.64
N ASP A 66 15.65 -10.38 3.49
CA ASP A 66 16.80 -10.55 4.39
C ASP A 66 16.44 -10.11 5.82
N ALA A 67 15.78 -8.97 5.98
CA ALA A 67 15.34 -8.50 7.29
C ALA A 67 14.35 -9.46 7.96
N LEU A 68 13.40 -10.01 7.19
CA LEU A 68 12.45 -11.02 7.67
C LEU A 68 13.18 -12.29 8.15
N SER A 69 14.15 -12.79 7.39
CA SER A 69 14.94 -13.98 7.74
C SER A 69 15.74 -13.79 9.02
N LYS A 70 16.08 -12.55 9.38
CA LYS A 70 16.75 -12.15 10.62
C LYS A 70 15.78 -11.96 11.80
N GLY A 71 14.48 -12.22 11.61
CA GLY A 71 13.47 -12.17 12.65
C GLY A 71 12.72 -10.84 12.79
N LEU A 72 12.91 -9.89 11.86
CA LEU A 72 12.07 -8.70 11.78
C LEU A 72 10.67 -9.10 11.29
N ALA A 73 9.64 -8.41 11.81
CA ALA A 73 8.27 -8.65 11.39
C ALA A 73 7.80 -7.61 10.38
N LEU A 74 6.96 -8.04 9.43
CA LEU A 74 6.20 -7.15 8.56
C LEU A 74 4.76 -7.05 9.05
N PHE A 75 4.23 -5.85 8.98
CA PHE A 75 2.85 -5.55 9.34
C PHE A 75 2.08 -5.09 8.11
N PHE A 76 0.87 -5.59 7.95
CA PHE A 76 -0.03 -5.19 6.87
C PHE A 76 -1.38 -4.80 7.45
N VAL A 77 -2.04 -3.86 6.78
CA VAL A 77 -3.38 -3.43 7.13
C VAL A 77 -4.28 -3.53 5.90
N ALA A 78 -5.36 -4.30 6.03
CA ALA A 78 -6.46 -4.32 5.09
C ALA A 78 -7.59 -3.45 5.66
N GLU A 79 -8.06 -2.49 4.88
CA GLU A 79 -9.18 -1.61 5.22
C GLU A 79 -10.27 -1.76 4.18
N ALA A 80 -11.50 -1.92 4.62
CA ALA A 80 -12.67 -1.97 3.76
C ALA A 80 -13.76 -1.06 4.31
N ASP A 81 -14.20 -0.13 3.48
CA ASP A 81 -15.29 0.78 3.77
C ASP A 81 -16.47 0.49 2.83
N VAL A 82 -17.66 0.36 3.39
CA VAL A 82 -18.89 0.28 2.63
C VAL A 82 -19.54 1.64 2.61
N LEU A 83 -19.69 2.20 1.42
CA LEU A 83 -20.19 3.54 1.19
C LEU A 83 -21.55 3.48 0.52
N GLN A 84 -22.46 4.33 0.97
CA GLN A 84 -23.74 4.57 0.30
C GLN A 84 -23.60 5.76 -0.65
N GLU A 85 -23.85 5.54 -1.93
CA GLU A 85 -23.85 6.61 -2.92
C GLU A 85 -25.01 7.60 -2.68
N ARG A 86 -24.67 8.89 -2.70
CA ARG A 86 -25.63 9.99 -2.61
C ARG A 86 -25.45 10.95 -3.77
N TRP A 87 -26.52 11.27 -4.46
CA TRP A 87 -26.48 12.12 -5.64
C TRP A 87 -26.27 13.62 -5.35
N TYR A 88 -26.45 14.07 -4.10
CA TYR A 88 -26.45 15.50 -3.72
C TYR A 88 -25.41 15.85 -2.65
N TRP A 89 -24.62 14.90 -2.16
CA TRP A 89 -23.63 15.09 -1.10
C TRP A 89 -22.48 14.10 -1.24
N SER A 90 -21.52 14.20 -0.35
CA SER A 90 -20.49 13.17 -0.24
C SER A 90 -21.09 11.82 0.17
N ASP A 91 -20.49 10.72 -0.28
CA ASP A 91 -20.89 9.37 0.09
C ASP A 91 -20.87 9.18 1.61
N ARG A 92 -21.82 8.39 2.09
CA ARG A 92 -21.92 8.09 3.51
C ARG A 92 -21.25 6.75 3.81
N SER A 93 -20.32 6.76 4.76
CA SER A 93 -19.76 5.52 5.30
C SER A 93 -20.82 4.78 6.13
N MET A 94 -21.14 3.56 5.74
CA MET A 94 -22.13 2.70 6.39
C MET A 94 -21.47 1.67 7.29
N ALA A 95 -20.30 1.19 6.91
CA ALA A 95 -19.51 0.26 7.69
C ALA A 95 -18.02 0.43 7.33
N SER A 96 -17.17 0.24 8.32
CA SER A 96 -15.72 0.22 8.15
C SER A 96 -15.15 -0.97 8.93
N ARG A 97 -14.28 -1.73 8.28
CA ARG A 97 -13.60 -2.88 8.91
C ARG A 97 -12.13 -2.82 8.59
N ARG A 98 -11.33 -3.25 9.56
CA ARG A 98 -9.88 -3.37 9.44
C ARG A 98 -9.43 -4.76 9.82
N ARG A 99 -8.41 -5.22 9.14
CA ARG A 99 -7.73 -6.47 9.44
C ARG A 99 -6.24 -6.22 9.46
N TYR A 100 -5.62 -6.60 10.56
CA TYR A 100 -4.20 -6.43 10.79
C TYR A 100 -3.51 -7.78 10.63
N LEU A 101 -2.41 -7.80 9.91
CA LEU A 101 -1.61 -8.99 9.65
C LEU A 101 -0.18 -8.73 10.13
N ARG A 102 0.42 -9.72 10.77
CA ARG A 102 1.82 -9.69 11.18
C ARG A 102 2.50 -10.95 10.70
N LEU A 103 3.48 -10.80 9.83
CA LEU A 103 4.31 -11.88 9.31
C LEU A 103 5.68 -11.84 9.97
N ALA A 104 6.12 -12.94 10.56
CA ALA A 104 7.42 -13.07 11.17
C ALA A 104 8.00 -14.47 11.01
N TYR A 105 9.32 -14.55 10.87
CA TYR A 105 10.06 -15.80 10.92
C TYR A 105 10.37 -16.17 12.37
N GLN A 106 10.21 -17.44 12.70
CA GLN A 106 10.54 -18.00 14.01
C GLN A 106 11.78 -18.88 13.90
N PRO A 107 12.96 -18.40 14.30
CA PRO A 107 14.21 -19.14 14.12
C PRO A 107 14.25 -20.48 14.87
N LEU A 108 13.63 -20.55 16.06
CA LEU A 108 13.63 -21.76 16.88
C LEU A 108 12.88 -22.94 16.22
N THR A 109 11.78 -22.63 15.56
CA THR A 109 10.94 -23.63 14.88
C THR A 109 11.23 -23.71 13.38
N ARG A 110 12.00 -22.76 12.85
CA ARG A 110 12.25 -22.57 11.41
C ARG A 110 11.00 -22.43 10.59
N ARG A 111 9.97 -21.83 11.14
CA ARG A 111 8.66 -21.63 10.49
C ARG A 111 8.29 -20.17 10.41
N TRP A 112 7.47 -19.87 9.44
CA TRP A 112 6.87 -18.56 9.26
C TRP A 112 5.54 -18.50 10.01
N ARG A 113 5.33 -17.44 10.75
CA ARG A 113 4.10 -17.22 11.51
C ARG A 113 3.37 -16.00 10.97
N LEU A 114 2.12 -16.19 10.61
CA LEU A 114 1.19 -15.14 10.23
C LEU A 114 0.13 -15.00 11.30
N ASN A 115 0.10 -13.85 11.97
CA ASN A 115 -0.94 -13.48 12.92
C ASN A 115 -1.94 -12.56 12.22
N GLN A 116 -3.21 -12.76 12.53
CA GLN A 116 -4.31 -12.00 11.96
C GLN A 116 -5.27 -11.57 13.05
N SER A 117 -5.64 -10.27 13.08
CA SER A 117 -6.51 -9.68 14.10
C SER A 117 -7.39 -8.59 13.49
N SER A 118 -8.53 -8.32 14.13
CA SER A 118 -9.37 -7.15 13.86
C SER A 118 -8.88 -5.88 14.59
N GLU A 119 -7.95 -6.03 15.51
CA GLU A 119 -7.35 -4.95 16.28
C GLU A 119 -5.85 -4.83 15.96
N PRO A 120 -5.25 -3.65 16.15
CA PRO A 120 -3.82 -3.47 15.91
C PRO A 120 -2.97 -4.49 16.67
N LEU A 121 -2.08 -5.16 15.93
CA LEU A 121 -1.15 -6.13 16.49
C LEU A 121 0.05 -5.39 17.08
N THR A 122 0.25 -5.52 18.38
CA THR A 122 1.41 -4.99 19.08
C THR A 122 2.48 -6.06 19.28
N ASN A 123 3.70 -5.63 19.55
CA ASN A 123 4.80 -6.56 19.84
C ASN A 123 4.60 -7.30 21.18
N THR A 124 3.69 -6.82 22.04
CA THR A 124 3.41 -7.41 23.35
C THR A 124 2.54 -8.67 23.31
N GLY A 125 1.99 -9.01 22.15
CA GLY A 125 1.22 -10.24 21.96
C GLY A 125 -0.11 -10.30 22.72
N LEU A 126 -0.55 -9.21 23.33
CA LEU A 126 -1.83 -9.10 24.01
C LEU A 126 -2.92 -8.78 22.99
N GLY A 127 -3.88 -9.67 22.83
CA GLY A 127 -5.02 -9.50 21.92
C GLY A 127 -5.46 -10.83 21.32
N VAL A 128 -6.70 -10.87 20.82
CA VAL A 128 -7.24 -12.03 20.12
C VAL A 128 -6.73 -12.03 18.70
N SER A 129 -5.88 -12.99 18.37
CA SER A 129 -5.36 -13.17 17.01
C SER A 129 -5.41 -14.63 16.59
N ILE A 130 -5.65 -14.83 15.29
CA ILE A 130 -5.54 -16.15 14.66
C ILE A 130 -4.12 -16.28 14.15
N SER A 131 -3.46 -17.38 14.51
CA SER A 131 -2.09 -17.68 14.06
C SER A 131 -2.09 -18.82 13.07
N GLN A 132 -1.40 -18.64 11.97
CA GLN A 132 -1.09 -19.67 10.98
C GLN A 132 0.41 -19.85 10.85
N HIS A 133 0.85 -21.06 10.58
CA HIS A 133 2.27 -21.40 10.42
C HIS A 133 2.51 -21.99 9.04
N PHE A 134 3.61 -21.59 8.44
CA PHE A 134 4.02 -22.01 7.11
C PHE A 134 5.47 -22.46 7.13
N ASP A 135 5.82 -23.39 6.25
CA ASP A 135 7.17 -23.92 6.17
C ASP A 135 8.09 -23.06 5.28
N SER A 136 7.50 -22.25 4.39
CA SER A 136 8.24 -21.35 3.51
C SER A 136 7.69 -19.92 3.53
N LEU A 137 8.54 -18.96 3.19
CA LEU A 137 8.13 -17.56 2.99
C LEU A 137 7.12 -17.45 1.85
N SER A 138 7.30 -18.20 0.78
CA SER A 138 6.40 -18.21 -0.38
C SER A 138 4.96 -18.58 0.01
N GLU A 139 4.78 -19.62 0.81
CA GLU A 139 3.46 -20.02 1.31
C GLU A 139 2.86 -18.96 2.22
N ALA A 140 3.66 -18.37 3.12
CA ALA A 140 3.20 -17.32 4.00
C ALA A 140 2.78 -16.06 3.22
N LEU A 141 3.54 -15.66 2.20
CA LEU A 141 3.19 -14.55 1.33
C LEU A 141 1.93 -14.82 0.50
N GLN A 142 1.73 -16.05 0.01
CA GLN A 142 0.48 -16.41 -0.65
C GLN A 142 -0.72 -16.24 0.27
N ALA A 143 -0.58 -16.60 1.55
CA ALA A 143 -1.64 -16.37 2.55
C ALA A 143 -1.90 -14.90 2.82
N VAL A 144 -0.87 -14.05 2.88
CA VAL A 144 -0.99 -12.59 3.01
C VAL A 144 -1.70 -11.98 1.80
N GLN A 145 -1.39 -12.45 0.59
CA GLN A 145 -1.90 -11.94 -0.68
C GLN A 145 -3.34 -12.39 -0.99
N ARG A 146 -3.91 -13.27 -0.16
CA ARG A 146 -5.26 -13.79 -0.36
C ARG A 146 -6.17 -13.41 0.80
N LEU A 147 -7.21 -12.67 0.50
CA LEU A 147 -8.28 -12.36 1.42
C LEU A 147 -9.56 -13.02 0.90
N SER A 148 -10.15 -13.92 1.69
CA SER A 148 -11.33 -14.68 1.27
C SER A 148 -12.47 -14.50 2.26
N GLN A 149 -13.67 -14.24 1.73
CA GLN A 149 -14.93 -14.22 2.48
C GLN A 149 -14.87 -13.40 3.78
N TRP A 150 -14.24 -12.23 3.72
CA TRP A 150 -14.17 -11.33 4.86
C TRP A 150 -15.46 -10.53 4.99
N LYS A 151 -16.18 -10.75 6.08
CA LYS A 151 -17.40 -10.01 6.38
C LYS A 151 -17.06 -8.56 6.75
N ILE A 152 -17.45 -7.62 5.91
CA ILE A 152 -17.13 -6.19 6.08
C ILE A 152 -18.31 -5.36 6.54
N ALA A 153 -19.54 -5.87 6.43
CA ALA A 153 -20.75 -5.23 6.91
C ALA A 153 -21.82 -6.26 7.27
N ASP A 154 -22.61 -5.94 8.28
CA ASP A 154 -23.81 -6.71 8.63
C ASP A 154 -25.00 -6.26 7.79
N SER A 155 -25.96 -7.15 7.55
CA SER A 155 -27.14 -6.86 6.73
C SER A 155 -28.01 -5.74 7.29
N ASN A 156 -28.03 -5.55 8.60
CA ASN A 156 -28.85 -4.55 9.28
C ASN A 156 -28.38 -3.10 9.07
N VAL A 157 -27.13 -2.89 8.65
CA VAL A 157 -26.59 -1.53 8.38
C VAL A 157 -26.77 -1.09 6.93
N LEU A 158 -27.27 -1.98 6.06
CA LEU A 158 -27.42 -1.73 4.64
C LEU A 158 -28.88 -1.50 4.27
N ASP A 159 -29.12 -0.39 3.59
CA ASP A 159 -30.40 -0.13 2.95
C ASP A 159 -30.52 -0.98 1.67
N THR A 160 -31.69 -1.62 1.47
CA THR A 160 -31.94 -2.48 0.31
C THR A 160 -32.15 -1.69 -0.98
N GLU A 161 -32.57 -0.43 -0.88
CA GLU A 161 -32.94 0.41 -2.02
C GLU A 161 -31.79 1.28 -2.53
N SER A 162 -30.74 1.45 -1.73
CA SER A 162 -29.62 2.31 -2.06
C SER A 162 -28.49 1.54 -2.72
N LYS A 163 -27.78 2.22 -3.61
CA LYS A 163 -26.56 1.70 -4.21
C LYS A 163 -25.39 1.87 -3.25
N HIS A 164 -24.64 0.79 -3.07
CA HIS A 164 -23.46 0.75 -2.21
C HIS A 164 -22.21 0.45 -3.02
N THR A 165 -21.12 1.05 -2.62
CA THR A 165 -19.78 0.78 -3.14
C THR A 165 -18.87 0.33 -2.01
N VAL A 166 -17.85 -0.46 -2.37
CA VAL A 166 -16.82 -0.91 -1.44
C VAL A 166 -15.50 -0.27 -1.83
N ASP A 167 -14.92 0.48 -0.90
CA ASP A 167 -13.55 0.98 -1.00
C ASP A 167 -12.62 0.06 -0.21
N PHE A 168 -11.66 -0.54 -0.89
CA PHE A 168 -10.71 -1.47 -0.31
C PHE A 168 -9.28 -0.95 -0.46
N ARG A 169 -8.54 -0.95 0.64
CA ARG A 169 -7.14 -0.57 0.70
C ARG A 169 -6.35 -1.64 1.43
N PHE A 170 -5.21 -1.97 0.87
CA PHE A 170 -4.24 -2.86 1.49
C PHE A 170 -2.87 -2.21 1.47
N ARG A 171 -2.20 -2.15 2.61
CA ARG A 171 -0.90 -1.47 2.74
C ARG A 171 0.03 -2.20 3.69
N LEU A 172 1.31 -2.00 3.47
CA LEU A 172 2.37 -2.29 4.44
C LEU A 172 2.42 -1.14 5.44
N ASP A 173 2.45 -1.48 6.73
CA ASP A 173 2.43 -0.50 7.84
C ASP A 173 3.82 -0.37 8.47
#